data_49b03f4b7e4f8d02289be98720308ab5
#
_entry.id   49b03f4b7e4f8d02289be98720308ab5
#
_cell.length_a   1.000
_cell.length_b   1.000
_cell.length_c   1.000
_cell.angle_alpha   90.00
_cell.angle_beta   90.00
_cell.angle_gamma   90.00
#
_symmetry.space_group_name_H-M   'P 1'
#
loop_
_entity.id
_entity.type
_entity.pdbx_description
1 polymer ?
#
loop_
_entity_poly.entity_id
_entity_poly.type
_entity_poly.pdbx_seq_one_letter_code
_entity_poly.pdbx_strand_id
1 'polypeptide(L)'
;GHLAIYPAGAYYRKHLDQFRDQNQRLVSAILYLNQGWREEDGGQLRIFTDPTDASRQEQVLPLAGRLVCFLSDRFFHEVLPARRERMSLTGWFRKRDRLPGER
;
A
#
# COMPACT_ATOMS: atom_id res chain seq x y z
N GLY A 1 -7.44 -2.94 -12.04
CA GLY A 1 -6.37 -3.52 -11.26
C GLY A 1 -5.47 -4.41 -12.08
N HIS A 2 -4.33 -4.72 -11.58
CA HIS A 2 -3.42 -5.60 -12.27
C HIS A 2 -2.61 -6.45 -11.30
N LEU A 3 -2.18 -7.60 -11.82
CA LEU A 3 -1.29 -8.51 -11.11
C LEU A 3 0.12 -7.94 -11.12
N ALA A 4 0.73 -7.86 -9.94
CA ALA A 4 2.11 -7.45 -9.77
C ALA A 4 2.92 -8.62 -9.22
N ILE A 5 4.05 -8.91 -9.88
CA ILE A 5 4.98 -9.94 -9.47
C ILE A 5 6.34 -9.28 -9.31
N TYR A 6 6.84 -9.22 -8.08
CA TYR A 6 8.13 -8.62 -7.77
C TYR A 6 9.15 -9.71 -7.45
N PRO A 7 10.32 -9.69 -8.09
CA PRO A 7 11.37 -10.65 -7.77
C PRO A 7 11.91 -10.45 -6.35
N ALA A 8 12.58 -11.45 -5.84
CA ALA A 8 13.26 -11.33 -4.55
C ALA A 8 14.21 -10.13 -4.56
N GLY A 9 14.23 -9.38 -3.47
CA GLY A 9 15.04 -8.18 -3.33
C GLY A 9 14.42 -6.89 -3.81
N ALA A 10 13.32 -6.95 -4.56
CA ALA A 10 12.62 -5.74 -4.98
C ALA A 10 12.00 -4.99 -3.80
N TYR A 11 11.97 -3.69 -3.90
CA TYR A 11 11.44 -2.82 -2.83
C TYR A 11 10.91 -1.52 -3.42
N TYR A 12 10.15 -0.79 -2.61
CA TYR A 12 9.73 0.57 -2.93
C TYR A 12 10.14 1.51 -1.80
N ARG A 13 10.77 2.62 -2.17
CA ARG A 13 11.15 3.66 -1.21
C ARG A 13 9.91 4.40 -0.70
N LYS A 14 10.03 4.96 0.49
CA LYS A 14 8.99 5.77 1.12
C LYS A 14 8.51 6.88 0.18
N HIS A 15 7.22 6.90 -0.13
CA HIS A 15 6.62 7.85 -1.07
C HIS A 15 5.13 8.05 -0.79
N LEU A 16 4.56 9.06 -1.44
CA LEU A 16 3.12 9.23 -1.59
C LEU A 16 2.76 8.94 -3.03
N ASP A 17 1.63 8.28 -3.24
CA ASP A 17 1.06 8.22 -4.57
C ASP A 17 0.53 9.59 -4.95
N GLN A 18 0.74 10.01 -6.19
CA GLN A 18 0.37 11.35 -6.62
C GLN A 18 -0.92 11.32 -7.44
N PHE A 19 -1.76 12.31 -7.15
CA PHE A 19 -2.98 12.49 -7.88
C PHE A 19 -3.25 13.98 -8.05
N ARG A 20 -3.60 14.40 -9.29
CA ARG A 20 -3.67 15.83 -9.65
C ARG A 20 -4.86 16.56 -9.08
N ASP A 21 -5.98 15.87 -8.87
CA ASP A 21 -7.22 16.51 -8.43
C ASP A 21 -7.29 16.54 -6.91
N GLN A 22 -7.21 17.75 -6.35
CA GLN A 22 -7.23 17.95 -4.90
C GLN A 22 -8.59 17.62 -4.26
N ASN A 23 -9.65 17.56 -5.06
CA ASN A 23 -10.99 17.23 -4.58
C ASN A 23 -11.25 15.72 -4.56
N GLN A 24 -10.26 14.92 -4.92
CA GLN A 24 -10.36 13.48 -4.94
C GLN A 24 -9.30 12.86 -4.04
N ARG A 25 -9.63 11.68 -3.54
CA ARG A 25 -8.70 10.86 -2.77
C ARG A 25 -8.39 9.60 -3.54
N LEU A 26 -7.15 9.19 -3.49
CA LEU A 26 -6.69 7.96 -4.11
C LEU A 26 -6.64 6.86 -3.06
N VAL A 27 -7.43 5.82 -3.28
CA VAL A 27 -7.43 4.62 -2.44
C VAL A 27 -6.67 3.52 -3.18
N SER A 28 -5.62 3.01 -2.55
CA SER A 28 -4.95 1.80 -3.04
C SER A 28 -5.53 0.59 -2.33
N ALA A 29 -5.88 -0.43 -3.09
CA ALA A 29 -6.35 -1.71 -2.58
C ALA A 29 -5.40 -2.80 -3.07
N ILE A 30 -4.83 -3.55 -2.14
CA ILE A 30 -3.83 -4.56 -2.43
C ILE A 30 -4.30 -5.89 -1.85
N LEU A 31 -4.51 -6.87 -2.74
CA LEU A 31 -4.81 -8.24 -2.32
C LEU A 31 -3.55 -9.07 -2.51
N TYR A 32 -3.05 -9.65 -1.43
CA TYR A 32 -1.85 -10.46 -1.45
C TYR A 32 -2.14 -11.92 -1.80
N LEU A 33 -1.21 -12.55 -2.53
CA LEU A 33 -1.39 -13.89 -3.09
C LEU A 33 -0.27 -14.86 -2.67
N ASN A 34 0.46 -14.57 -1.59
CA ASN A 34 1.66 -15.31 -1.21
C ASN A 34 1.39 -16.36 -0.16
N GLN A 35 1.42 -17.62 -0.55
CA GLN A 35 1.24 -18.73 0.37
C GLN A 35 2.47 -18.93 1.26
N GLY A 36 2.24 -19.27 2.54
CA GLY A 36 3.30 -19.63 3.46
C GLY A 36 4.30 -18.52 3.75
N TRP A 37 3.88 -17.27 3.64
CA TRP A 37 4.77 -16.12 3.90
C TRP A 37 5.03 -15.97 5.39
N ARG A 38 6.30 -15.82 5.73
CA ARG A 38 6.74 -15.68 7.12
C ARG A 38 7.35 -14.31 7.35
N GLU A 39 7.43 -13.87 8.60
CA GLU A 39 7.96 -12.57 8.95
C GLU A 39 9.41 -12.39 8.47
N GLU A 40 10.23 -13.42 8.56
CA GLU A 40 11.62 -13.40 8.09
C GLU A 40 11.75 -13.31 6.58
N ASP A 41 10.68 -13.55 5.82
CA ASP A 41 10.69 -13.36 4.38
C ASP A 41 10.70 -11.87 3.99
N GLY A 42 10.38 -10.99 4.91
CA GLY A 42 10.40 -9.55 4.66
C GLY A 42 9.21 -9.08 3.84
N GLY A 43 9.43 -8.08 2.99
CA GLY A 43 8.41 -7.58 2.06
C GLY A 43 7.24 -6.84 2.69
N GLN A 44 7.38 -6.39 3.95
CA GLN A 44 6.31 -5.67 4.63
C GLN A 44 5.99 -4.37 3.93
N LEU A 45 4.70 -4.06 3.85
CA LEU A 45 4.23 -2.73 3.54
C LEU A 45 4.22 -1.94 4.84
N ARG A 46 4.92 -0.81 4.87
CA ARG A 46 4.89 0.13 5.98
C ARG A 46 4.08 1.35 5.59
N ILE A 47 3.06 1.66 6.38
CA ILE A 47 2.23 2.85 6.18
C ILE A 47 2.52 3.77 7.36
N PHE A 48 3.03 4.96 7.07
CA PHE A 48 3.37 5.96 8.09
C PHE A 48 2.13 6.77 8.40
N THR A 49 1.63 6.65 9.62
CA THR A 49 0.36 7.24 10.04
C THR A 49 0.49 8.66 10.56
N ASP A 50 1.72 9.11 10.81
CA ASP A 50 2.00 10.48 11.25
C ASP A 50 3.19 11.03 10.46
N PRO A 51 3.00 12.07 9.62
CA PRO A 51 4.09 12.62 8.80
C PRO A 51 5.20 13.27 9.63
N THR A 52 4.96 13.58 10.90
CA THR A 52 5.93 14.20 11.78
C THR A 52 6.65 13.22 12.71
N ASP A 53 6.20 11.97 12.76
CA ASP A 53 6.74 10.95 13.65
C ASP A 53 6.83 9.60 12.93
N ALA A 54 8.01 9.28 12.43
CA ALA A 54 8.25 8.04 11.67
C ALA A 54 8.12 6.77 12.52
N SER A 55 8.10 6.89 13.85
CA SER A 55 7.86 5.73 14.71
C SER A 55 6.40 5.27 14.69
N ARG A 56 5.49 6.13 14.25
CA ARG A 56 4.07 5.80 14.11
C ARG A 56 3.83 5.21 12.72
N GLN A 57 3.74 3.89 12.68
CA GLN A 57 3.57 3.17 11.43
C GLN A 57 2.80 1.88 11.64
N GLU A 58 2.12 1.45 10.58
CA GLU A 58 1.52 0.13 10.48
C GLU A 58 2.35 -0.72 9.53
N GLN A 59 2.62 -1.95 9.92
CA GLN A 59 3.33 -2.91 9.08
C GLN A 59 2.42 -4.07 8.70
N VAL A 60 2.42 -4.41 7.43
CA VAL A 60 1.54 -5.45 6.89
C VAL A 60 2.37 -6.47 6.14
N LEU A 61 2.34 -7.73 6.59
CA LEU A 61 2.92 -8.84 5.84
C LEU A 61 2.03 -9.21 4.64
N PRO A 62 2.64 -9.56 3.51
CA PRO A 62 1.89 -9.82 2.27
C PRO A 62 1.32 -11.25 2.22
N LEU A 63 0.54 -11.61 3.23
CA LEU A 63 -0.04 -12.95 3.38
C LEU A 63 -1.16 -13.21 2.37
N ALA A 64 -1.20 -14.40 1.81
CA ALA A 64 -2.26 -14.80 0.88
C ALA A 64 -3.66 -14.56 1.48
N GLY A 65 -4.52 -13.91 0.70
CA GLY A 65 -5.89 -13.59 1.08
C GLY A 65 -6.05 -12.31 1.90
N ARG A 66 -4.94 -11.66 2.28
CA ARG A 66 -5.00 -10.38 2.99
C ARG A 66 -5.28 -9.25 2.02
N LEU A 67 -6.26 -8.43 2.34
CA LEU A 67 -6.60 -7.23 1.59
C LEU A 67 -6.25 -6.01 2.44
N VAL A 68 -5.50 -5.08 1.84
CA VAL A 68 -5.14 -3.80 2.46
C VAL A 68 -5.69 -2.68 1.62
N CYS A 69 -6.41 -1.75 2.26
CA CYS A 69 -6.91 -0.55 1.61
C CYS A 69 -6.47 0.66 2.41
N PHE A 70 -5.91 1.66 1.73
CA PHE A 70 -5.50 2.89 2.42
C PHE A 70 -5.47 4.06 1.44
N LEU A 71 -5.48 5.27 2.00
CA LEU A 71 -5.38 6.50 1.21
C LEU A 71 -3.91 6.73 0.85
N SER A 72 -3.50 6.19 -0.29
CA SER A 72 -2.10 6.15 -0.69
C SER A 72 -1.54 7.51 -1.14
N ASP A 73 -2.39 8.49 -1.41
CA ASP A 73 -1.99 9.87 -1.68
C ASP A 73 -1.89 10.72 -0.40
N ARG A 74 -2.28 10.18 0.75
CA ARG A 74 -2.29 10.89 2.04
C ARG A 74 -1.26 10.35 3.02
N PHE A 75 -0.96 9.06 2.96
CA PHE A 75 -0.03 8.42 3.87
C PHE A 75 1.22 7.99 3.13
N PHE A 76 2.36 8.45 3.62
CA PHE A 76 3.64 7.93 3.13
C PHE A 76 3.70 6.44 3.39
N HIS A 77 4.26 5.71 2.45
CA HIS A 77 4.37 4.26 2.55
C HIS A 77 5.62 3.77 1.82
N GLU A 78 6.08 2.59 2.22
CA GLU A 78 7.22 1.93 1.60
C GLU A 78 7.00 0.43 1.61
N VAL A 79 7.73 -0.27 0.76
CA VAL A 79 7.75 -1.73 0.74
C VAL A 79 9.18 -2.19 0.96
N LEU A 80 9.38 -2.97 1.99
CA LEU A 80 10.69 -3.51 2.36
C LEU A 80 11.11 -4.61 1.40
N PRO A 81 12.43 -4.82 1.22
CA PRO A 81 12.90 -5.95 0.43
C PRO A 81 12.40 -7.28 0.97
N ALA A 82 12.10 -8.20 0.08
CA ALA A 82 11.67 -9.54 0.41
C ALA A 82 12.72 -10.57 -0.01
N ARG A 83 12.77 -11.69 0.68
CA ARG A 83 13.70 -12.79 0.35
C ARG A 83 13.16 -13.71 -0.72
N ARG A 84 11.90 -13.55 -1.08
CA ARG A 84 11.23 -14.38 -2.10
C ARG A 84 10.39 -13.51 -3.02
N GLU A 85 9.94 -14.10 -4.11
CA GLU A 85 9.03 -13.46 -5.04
C GLU A 85 7.72 -13.09 -4.33
N ARG A 86 7.22 -11.90 -4.62
CA ARG A 86 6.06 -11.31 -3.95
C ARG A 86 4.99 -10.99 -4.99
N MET A 87 3.80 -11.55 -4.79
CA MET A 87 2.68 -11.41 -5.71
C MET A 87 1.52 -10.68 -5.05
N SER A 88 0.89 -9.79 -5.81
CA SER A 88 -0.29 -9.07 -5.36
C SER A 88 -1.17 -8.66 -6.55
N LEU A 89 -2.45 -8.48 -6.27
CA LEU A 89 -3.37 -7.78 -7.15
C LEU A 89 -3.56 -6.39 -6.57
N THR A 90 -3.32 -5.36 -7.38
CA THR A 90 -3.43 -3.98 -6.94
C THR A 90 -4.45 -3.23 -7.78
N GLY A 91 -5.30 -2.50 -7.12
CA GLY A 91 -6.25 -1.59 -7.74
C GLY A 91 -6.15 -0.21 -7.11
N TRP A 92 -6.42 0.80 -7.91
CA TRP A 92 -6.47 2.20 -7.44
C TRP A 92 -7.86 2.72 -7.72
N PHE A 93 -8.47 3.35 -6.69
CA PHE A 93 -9.82 3.88 -6.75
C PHE A 93 -9.80 5.34 -6.37
N ARG A 94 -10.52 6.15 -7.12
CA ARG A 94 -10.70 7.55 -6.81
C ARG A 94 -11.94 7.72 -5.96
N LYS A 95 -11.79 8.45 -4.87
CA LYS A 95 -12.91 8.85 -4.05
C LYS A 95 -12.99 10.36 -4.03
N ARG A 96 -14.05 10.90 -4.59
CA ARG A 96 -14.28 12.33 -4.56
C ARG A 96 -14.78 12.77 -3.19
N ASP A 97 -14.17 13.83 -2.65
CA ASP A 97 -14.70 14.47 -1.45
C ASP A 97 -16.03 15.15 -1.77
N ARG A 98 -16.99 15.00 -0.85
CA ARG A 98 -18.27 15.70 -1.00
C ARG A 98 -18.10 17.19 -0.76
N LEU A 99 -18.69 17.98 -1.63
CA LEU A 99 -18.82 19.41 -1.42
C LEU A 99 -19.92 19.67 -0.38
N PRO A 100 -19.89 20.83 0.32
CA PRO A 100 -20.98 21.21 1.21
C PRO A 100 -22.33 21.13 0.50
N GLY A 101 -23.31 20.43 1.08
CA GLY A 101 -24.63 20.25 0.51
C GLY A 101 -24.80 19.10 -0.47
N GLU A 102 -23.73 18.41 -0.86
CA GLU A 102 -23.82 17.18 -1.68
C GLU A 102 -24.28 15.98 -0.83
N ARG A 103 -24.97 15.07 -1.48
CA ARG A 103 -25.40 13.82 -0.88
C ARG A 103 -24.68 12.61 -1.47
#